data_371d9e5c9a29aee1a07dbabe5ef7618b
#
_entry.id   371d9e5c9a29aee1a07dbabe5ef7618b
#
_cell.length_a   1.000
_cell.length_b   1.000
_cell.length_c   1.000
_cell.angle_alpha   90.00
_cell.angle_beta   90.00
_cell.angle_gamma   90.00
#
_symmetry.space_group_name_H-M   'P 1'
#
loop_
_entity.id
_entity.type
_entity.pdbx_description
1 polymer ?
#
loop_
_entity_poly.entity_id
_entity_poly.type
_entity_poly.pdbx_seq_one_letter_code
_entity_poly.pdbx_strand_id
1 'polypeptide(L)'
;MNSEVVTVFFYGLFMDESLLASKGVSPSKATVGYVNGYSLRIGRRATLVPDDGNRAYGILMSLRADDVKTLYSAESVADYVSESVSVVLPDGTVESAVCYNLPKRKLEGANSEYANSLLILAGRLGLPDDYLQQIREQVV
;
A
#
# COMPACT_ATOMS: atom_id res chain seq x y z
N MET A 1 -13.47 -12.75 20.68
CA MET A 1 -12.15 -12.87 20.06
C MET A 1 -12.29 -12.80 18.54
N ASN A 2 -11.63 -11.85 17.92
CA ASN A 2 -11.78 -11.67 16.48
C ASN A 2 -10.63 -12.31 15.73
N SER A 3 -10.90 -13.50 15.16
CA SER A 3 -9.95 -14.25 14.35
C SER A 3 -10.23 -14.07 12.85
N GLU A 4 -11.12 -13.14 12.50
CA GLU A 4 -11.46 -12.88 11.11
C GLU A 4 -10.22 -12.43 10.33
N VAL A 5 -10.09 -12.97 9.12
CA VAL A 5 -9.00 -12.63 8.21
C VAL A 5 -9.47 -11.58 7.22
N VAL A 6 -8.66 -10.54 7.03
CA VAL A 6 -8.94 -9.45 6.11
C VAL A 6 -7.86 -9.46 5.03
N THR A 7 -8.27 -9.30 3.78
CA THR A 7 -7.34 -9.16 2.66
C THR A 7 -7.08 -7.67 2.45
N VAL A 8 -5.81 -7.27 2.54
CA VAL A 8 -5.41 -5.87 2.46
C VAL A 8 -4.43 -5.68 1.30
N PHE A 9 -4.60 -4.60 0.56
CA PHE A 9 -3.66 -4.20 -0.48
C PHE A 9 -2.76 -3.09 0.05
N PHE A 10 -1.51 -3.41 0.27
CA PHE A 10 -0.50 -2.45 0.73
C PHE A 10 0.29 -1.91 -0.45
N TYR A 11 0.44 -0.61 -0.53
CA TYR A 11 1.19 0.06 -1.60
C TYR A 11 2.35 0.92 -1.08
N GLY A 12 2.45 1.06 0.23
CA GLY A 12 3.49 1.86 0.89
C GLY A 12 4.48 0.98 1.64
N LEU A 13 5.10 1.52 2.68
CA LEU A 13 6.15 0.81 3.41
C LEU A 13 5.66 -0.44 4.15
N PHE A 14 4.34 -0.57 4.37
CA PHE A 14 3.79 -1.81 4.94
C PHE A 14 3.90 -3.00 4.00
N MET A 15 4.33 -2.79 2.75
CA MET A 15 4.68 -3.91 1.88
C MET A 15 5.87 -4.69 2.42
N ASP A 16 6.64 -4.09 3.32
CA ASP A 16 7.82 -4.72 3.93
C ASP A 16 7.39 -5.63 5.09
N GLU A 17 7.49 -6.94 4.88
CA GLU A 17 7.12 -7.91 5.91
C GLU A 17 7.97 -7.77 7.17
N SER A 18 9.22 -7.35 7.04
CA SER A 18 10.10 -7.10 8.19
C SER A 18 9.57 -5.98 9.06
N LEU A 19 9.03 -4.92 8.42
CA LEU A 19 8.41 -3.83 9.15
C LEU A 19 7.16 -4.30 9.90
N LEU A 20 6.33 -5.10 9.24
CA LEU A 20 5.14 -5.66 9.87
C LEU A 20 5.51 -6.56 11.05
N ALA A 21 6.53 -7.39 10.89
CA ALA A 21 7.01 -8.27 11.96
C ALA A 21 7.48 -7.45 13.17
N SER A 22 8.12 -6.31 12.94
CA SER A 22 8.58 -5.42 14.03
C SER A 22 7.42 -4.85 14.82
N LYS A 23 6.21 -4.85 14.25
CA LYS A 23 4.98 -4.38 14.89
C LYS A 23 4.13 -5.53 15.41
N GLY A 24 4.65 -6.76 15.38
CA GLY A 24 3.95 -7.94 15.86
C GLY A 24 2.91 -8.48 14.89
N VAL A 25 3.01 -8.13 13.61
CA VAL A 25 2.05 -8.53 12.57
C VAL A 25 2.69 -9.53 11.62
N SER A 26 2.03 -10.66 11.40
CA SER A 26 2.51 -11.72 10.51
C SER A 26 1.45 -12.02 9.45
N PRO A 27 1.59 -11.48 8.24
CA PRO A 27 0.64 -11.79 7.17
C PRO A 27 0.80 -13.25 6.71
N SER A 28 -0.31 -13.86 6.30
CA SER A 28 -0.29 -15.28 5.86
C SER A 28 -0.07 -15.45 4.36
N LYS A 29 -0.27 -14.39 3.57
CA LYS A 29 -0.06 -14.42 2.13
C LYS A 29 0.54 -13.09 1.72
N ALA A 30 1.39 -13.11 0.70
CA ALA A 30 1.97 -11.89 0.15
C ALA A 30 2.14 -12.09 -1.35
N THR A 31 1.33 -11.41 -2.15
CA THR A 31 1.33 -11.56 -3.61
C THR A 31 1.33 -10.18 -4.26
N VAL A 32 2.22 -9.98 -5.21
CA VAL A 32 2.24 -8.74 -6.00
C VAL A 32 0.97 -8.64 -6.82
N GLY A 33 0.39 -7.44 -6.86
CA GLY A 33 -0.78 -7.18 -7.68
C GLY A 33 -0.88 -5.70 -8.01
N TYR A 34 -1.90 -5.32 -8.75
CA TYR A 34 -2.12 -3.91 -9.05
C TYR A 34 -3.61 -3.58 -9.07
N VAL A 35 -3.92 -2.31 -8.87
CA VAL A 35 -5.27 -1.79 -9.00
C VAL A 35 -5.32 -0.81 -10.16
N ASN A 36 -6.33 -0.94 -11.02
CA ASN A 36 -6.54 -0.03 -12.13
C ASN A 36 -7.27 1.22 -11.68
N GLY A 37 -7.01 2.35 -12.35
CA GLY A 37 -7.71 3.59 -12.08
C GLY A 37 -7.18 4.36 -10.89
N TYR A 38 -5.95 4.09 -10.47
CA TYR A 38 -5.30 4.77 -9.34
C TYR A 38 -3.85 5.10 -9.65
N SER A 39 -3.37 6.16 -9.02
CA SER A 39 -1.95 6.53 -9.02
C SER A 39 -1.46 6.67 -7.59
N LEU A 40 -0.21 6.32 -7.37
CA LEU A 40 0.46 6.59 -6.09
C LEU A 40 0.84 8.07 -6.04
N ARG A 41 0.55 8.71 -4.92
CA ARG A 41 0.99 10.08 -4.65
C ARG A 41 1.68 10.12 -3.29
N ILE A 42 2.83 10.75 -3.25
CA ILE A 42 3.63 10.88 -2.03
C ILE A 42 3.75 12.36 -1.69
N GLY A 43 3.00 12.78 -0.66
CA GLY A 43 3.22 14.04 0.01
C GLY A 43 4.11 13.75 1.21
N ARG A 44 3.75 14.23 2.39
CA ARG A 44 4.42 13.81 3.62
C ARG A 44 4.17 12.33 3.87
N ARG A 45 3.03 11.84 3.42
CA ARG A 45 2.61 10.44 3.51
C ARG A 45 2.11 9.99 2.15
N ALA A 46 2.09 8.68 1.94
CA ALA A 46 1.65 8.11 0.66
C ALA A 46 0.17 7.77 0.67
N THR A 47 -0.45 7.89 -0.48
CA THR A 47 -1.84 7.48 -0.71
C THR A 47 -2.04 7.12 -2.17
N LEU A 48 -3.13 6.43 -2.47
CA LEU A 48 -3.60 6.24 -3.84
C LEU A 48 -4.68 7.28 -4.13
N VAL A 49 -4.65 7.83 -5.32
CA VAL A 49 -5.69 8.76 -5.78
C VAL A 49 -6.31 8.23 -7.06
N PRO A 50 -7.60 8.48 -7.30
CA PRO A 50 -8.23 8.08 -8.56
C PRO A 50 -7.51 8.74 -9.74
N ASP A 51 -7.20 7.93 -10.75
CA ASP A 51 -6.47 8.41 -11.93
C ASP A 51 -6.73 7.45 -13.09
N ASP A 52 -7.71 7.76 -13.91
CA ASP A 52 -8.10 6.92 -15.03
C ASP A 52 -6.91 6.70 -15.98
N GLY A 53 -6.77 5.45 -16.44
CA GLY A 53 -5.70 5.10 -17.36
C GLY A 53 -4.38 4.72 -16.68
N ASN A 54 -4.30 4.86 -15.36
CA ASN A 54 -3.12 4.46 -14.60
C ASN A 54 -3.41 3.24 -13.73
N ARG A 55 -2.35 2.69 -13.15
CA ARG A 55 -2.45 1.59 -12.20
C ARG A 55 -1.39 1.76 -11.12
N ALA A 56 -1.72 1.28 -9.93
CA ALA A 56 -0.81 1.29 -8.81
C ALA A 56 -0.49 -0.14 -8.38
N TYR A 57 0.77 -0.42 -8.16
CA TYR A 57 1.24 -1.75 -7.75
C TYR A 57 1.42 -1.82 -6.24
N GLY A 58 1.27 -3.02 -5.71
CA GLY A 58 1.46 -3.25 -4.30
C GLY A 58 1.47 -4.74 -3.99
N ILE A 59 1.31 -5.05 -2.71
CA ILE A 59 1.30 -6.42 -2.22
C ILE A 59 -0.06 -6.71 -1.58
N LEU A 60 -0.69 -7.79 -2.04
CA LEU A 60 -1.92 -8.28 -1.45
C LEU A 60 -1.55 -9.22 -0.32
N MET A 61 -2.03 -8.94 0.88
CA MET A 61 -1.73 -9.73 2.07
C MET A 61 -2.99 -10.07 2.84
N SER A 62 -2.98 -11.23 3.52
CA SER A 62 -4.06 -11.61 4.41
C SER A 62 -3.58 -11.45 5.85
N LEU A 63 -4.35 -10.71 6.64
CA LEU A 63 -4.02 -10.43 8.03
C LEU A 63 -5.25 -10.65 8.90
N ARG A 64 -5.01 -10.79 10.21
CA ARG A 64 -6.11 -10.80 11.17
C ARG A 64 -6.65 -9.37 11.30
N ALA A 65 -7.97 -9.26 11.46
CA ALA A 65 -8.62 -7.96 11.59
C ALA A 65 -8.03 -7.13 12.74
N ASP A 66 -7.69 -7.77 13.86
CA ASP A 66 -7.08 -7.10 14.99
C ASP A 66 -5.70 -6.52 14.64
N ASP A 67 -4.93 -7.21 13.81
CA ASP A 67 -3.62 -6.74 13.37
C ASP A 67 -3.76 -5.51 12.47
N VAL A 68 -4.74 -5.49 11.59
CA VAL A 68 -5.01 -4.32 10.74
C VAL A 68 -5.34 -3.12 11.61
N LYS A 69 -6.17 -3.31 12.63
CA LYS A 69 -6.51 -2.27 13.60
C LYS A 69 -5.26 -1.74 14.28
N THR A 70 -4.37 -2.63 14.69
CA THR A 70 -3.12 -2.25 15.34
C THR A 70 -2.25 -1.39 14.44
N LEU A 71 -2.12 -1.77 13.16
CA LEU A 71 -1.31 -1.00 12.20
C LEU A 71 -1.81 0.43 12.04
N TYR A 72 -3.13 0.61 11.96
CA TYR A 72 -3.72 1.92 11.66
C TYR A 72 -4.18 2.67 12.91
N SER A 73 -3.82 2.19 14.09
CA SER A 73 -4.05 2.92 15.34
C SER A 73 -2.91 3.89 15.65
N ALA A 74 -1.77 3.76 14.99
CA ALA A 74 -0.65 4.67 15.19
C ALA A 74 -1.02 6.09 14.73
N GLU A 75 -0.58 7.10 15.45
CA GLU A 75 -0.91 8.49 15.17
C GLU A 75 -0.57 8.90 13.73
N SER A 76 0.56 8.43 13.22
CA SER A 76 1.02 8.78 11.87
C SER A 76 0.12 8.26 10.74
N VAL A 77 -0.71 7.26 11.02
CA VAL A 77 -1.60 6.66 10.01
C VAL A 77 -3.08 6.66 10.42
N ALA A 78 -3.41 7.34 11.52
CA ALA A 78 -4.79 7.36 12.01
C ALA A 78 -5.77 8.08 11.08
N ASP A 79 -5.27 8.93 10.19
CA ASP A 79 -6.09 9.67 9.24
C ASP A 79 -6.49 8.84 8.03
N TYR A 80 -5.92 7.65 7.86
CA TYR A 80 -6.23 6.80 6.70
C TYR A 80 -7.63 6.20 6.80
N VAL A 81 -8.30 6.15 5.66
CA VAL A 81 -9.68 5.65 5.54
C VAL A 81 -9.69 4.42 4.64
N SER A 82 -10.43 3.40 5.03
CA SER A 82 -10.52 2.17 4.26
C SER A 82 -11.41 2.33 3.03
N GLU A 83 -11.00 1.71 1.93
CA GLU A 83 -11.76 1.65 0.68
C GLU A 83 -11.66 0.24 0.13
N SER A 84 -12.72 -0.21 -0.55
CA SER A 84 -12.70 -1.50 -1.25
C SER A 84 -12.10 -1.31 -2.62
N VAL A 85 -11.18 -2.20 -3.00
CA VAL A 85 -10.54 -2.16 -4.31
C VAL A 85 -10.53 -3.55 -4.93
N SER A 86 -10.38 -3.60 -6.25
CA SER A 86 -10.22 -4.86 -6.99
C SER A 86 -8.78 -4.97 -7.43
N VAL A 87 -8.09 -6.00 -6.96
CA VAL A 87 -6.66 -6.21 -7.22
C VAL A 87 -6.50 -7.26 -8.31
N VAL A 88 -5.74 -6.94 -9.34
CA VAL A 88 -5.42 -7.88 -10.41
C VAL A 88 -4.12 -8.59 -10.05
N LEU A 89 -4.15 -9.91 -10.05
CA LEU A 89 -3.01 -10.77 -9.69
C LEU A 89 -2.23 -11.17 -10.94
N PRO A 90 -1.00 -11.70 -10.80
CA PRO A 90 -0.16 -12.06 -11.93
C PRO A 90 -0.80 -13.08 -12.89
N ASP A 91 -1.67 -13.94 -12.40
CA ASP A 91 -2.37 -14.92 -13.23
C ASP A 91 -3.61 -14.35 -13.92
N GLY A 92 -3.89 -13.07 -13.74
CA GLY A 92 -5.03 -12.39 -14.35
C GLY A 92 -6.32 -12.46 -13.51
N THR A 93 -6.32 -13.18 -12.40
CA THR A 93 -7.49 -13.22 -11.53
C THR A 93 -7.63 -11.90 -10.78
N VAL A 94 -8.86 -11.59 -10.36
CA VAL A 94 -9.18 -10.37 -9.62
C VAL A 94 -9.67 -10.75 -8.23
N GLU A 95 -9.13 -10.08 -7.23
CA GLU A 95 -9.50 -10.34 -5.84
C GLU A 95 -9.87 -9.03 -5.15
N SER A 96 -10.96 -9.05 -4.38
CA SER A 96 -11.38 -7.88 -3.61
C SER A 96 -10.50 -7.73 -2.38
N ALA A 97 -10.15 -6.50 -2.06
CA ALA A 97 -9.31 -6.19 -0.91
C ALA A 97 -9.70 -4.85 -0.31
N VAL A 98 -9.21 -4.61 0.89
CA VAL A 98 -9.33 -3.32 1.56
C VAL A 98 -8.02 -2.56 1.35
N CYS A 99 -8.13 -1.28 1.04
CA CYS A 99 -6.99 -0.39 0.85
C CYS A 99 -7.18 0.83 1.75
N TYR A 100 -6.13 1.32 2.36
CA TYR A 100 -6.21 2.46 3.27
C TYR A 100 -5.58 3.68 2.62
N ASN A 101 -6.38 4.72 2.42
CA ASN A 101 -5.98 5.93 1.72
C ASN A 101 -6.22 7.18 2.54
N LEU A 102 -5.46 8.23 2.26
CA LEU A 102 -5.67 9.53 2.88
C LEU A 102 -6.79 10.28 2.16
N PRO A 103 -7.63 11.03 2.90
CA PRO A 103 -8.51 11.99 2.26
C PRO A 103 -7.68 12.99 1.46
N LYS A 104 -8.21 13.44 0.33
CA LYS A 104 -7.48 14.34 -0.59
C LYS A 104 -6.90 15.56 0.12
N ARG A 105 -7.66 16.14 1.05
CA ARG A 105 -7.23 17.32 1.82
C ARG A 105 -6.04 17.05 2.75
N LYS A 106 -5.71 15.79 3.00
CA LYS A 106 -4.58 15.40 3.86
C LYS A 106 -3.32 15.11 3.06
N LEU A 107 -3.43 15.07 1.74
CA LEU A 107 -2.27 14.87 0.87
C LEU A 107 -1.60 16.23 0.66
N GLU A 108 -0.51 16.46 1.36
CA GLU A 108 0.20 17.73 1.32
C GLU A 108 1.69 17.54 1.57
N GLY A 109 2.48 18.53 1.15
CA GLY A 109 3.91 18.54 1.38
C GLY A 109 4.67 17.58 0.49
N ALA A 110 5.87 17.22 0.91
CA ALA A 110 6.74 16.28 0.22
C ALA A 110 7.57 15.52 1.25
N ASN A 111 8.02 14.33 0.89
CA ASN A 111 8.88 13.52 1.75
C ASN A 111 9.79 12.67 0.88
N SER A 112 10.94 13.23 0.50
CA SER A 112 11.92 12.55 -0.34
C SER A 112 12.47 11.30 0.33
N GLU A 113 12.62 11.34 1.63
CA GLU A 113 13.11 10.21 2.41
C GLU A 113 12.17 9.02 2.30
N TYR A 114 10.88 9.27 2.46
CA TYR A 114 9.86 8.25 2.28
C TYR A 114 9.87 7.70 0.85
N ALA A 115 9.89 8.60 -0.14
CA ALA A 115 9.89 8.20 -1.55
C ALA A 115 11.10 7.34 -1.90
N ASN A 116 12.29 7.70 -1.40
CA ASN A 116 13.49 6.89 -1.60
C ASN A 116 13.38 5.53 -0.92
N SER A 117 12.89 5.48 0.30
CA SER A 117 12.70 4.22 1.03
C SER A 117 11.74 3.31 0.28
N LEU A 118 10.64 3.87 -0.23
CA LEU A 118 9.67 3.12 -0.99
C LEU A 118 10.25 2.62 -2.32
N LEU A 119 11.04 3.46 -2.99
CA LEU A 119 11.69 3.07 -4.24
C LEU A 119 12.61 1.87 -4.05
N ILE A 120 13.41 1.89 -3.00
CA ILE A 120 14.32 0.78 -2.66
C ILE A 120 13.52 -0.49 -2.36
N LEU A 121 12.49 -0.37 -1.55
CA LEU A 121 11.65 -1.51 -1.19
C LEU A 121 10.96 -2.10 -2.42
N ALA A 122 10.37 -1.25 -3.26
CA ALA A 122 9.66 -1.68 -4.46
C ALA A 122 10.61 -2.42 -5.42
N GLY A 123 11.85 -1.95 -5.54
CA GLY A 123 12.88 -2.62 -6.34
C GLY A 123 13.20 -4.00 -5.81
N ARG A 124 13.34 -4.14 -4.49
CA ARG A 124 13.59 -5.45 -3.86
C ARG A 124 12.43 -6.42 -4.06
N LEU A 125 11.22 -5.89 -4.09
CA LEU A 125 10.01 -6.71 -4.25
C LEU A 125 9.76 -7.09 -5.71
N GLY A 126 10.53 -6.55 -6.64
CA GLY A 126 10.41 -6.88 -8.04
C GLY A 126 9.25 -6.21 -8.77
N LEU A 127 8.81 -5.06 -8.30
CA LEU A 127 7.76 -4.31 -8.99
C LEU A 127 8.27 -3.82 -10.36
N PRO A 128 7.38 -3.62 -11.34
CA PRO A 128 7.79 -3.26 -12.70
C PRO A 128 8.59 -1.96 -12.77
N ASP A 129 9.55 -1.90 -13.69
CA ASP A 129 10.42 -0.72 -13.88
C ASP A 129 9.64 0.55 -14.16
N ASP A 130 8.55 0.46 -14.92
CA ASP A 130 7.67 1.59 -15.22
C ASP A 130 7.12 2.20 -13.94
N TYR A 131 6.73 1.33 -13.00
CA TYR A 131 6.19 1.78 -11.72
C TYR A 131 7.29 2.36 -10.83
N LEU A 132 8.47 1.75 -10.84
CA LEU A 132 9.63 2.30 -10.12
C LEU A 132 9.93 3.71 -10.61
N GLN A 133 9.81 3.95 -11.92
CA GLN A 133 10.02 5.27 -12.48
C GLN A 133 8.97 6.28 -11.95
N GLN A 134 7.72 5.85 -11.82
CA GLN A 134 6.68 6.71 -11.25
C GLN A 134 7.01 7.11 -9.81
N ILE A 135 7.56 6.18 -9.02
CA ILE A 135 7.98 6.49 -7.65
C ILE A 135 9.15 7.45 -7.68
N ARG A 136 10.12 7.20 -8.57
CA ARG A 136 11.33 8.05 -8.69
C ARG A 136 10.99 9.49 -9.02
N GLU A 137 9.97 9.69 -9.83
CA GLU A 137 9.51 11.03 -10.22
C GLU A 137 8.94 11.81 -9.03
N GLN A 138 8.61 11.16 -7.96
CA GLN A 138 8.10 11.81 -6.75
C GLN A 138 9.19 12.08 -5.71
N VAL A 139 10.43 11.68 -5.98
CA VAL A 139 11.57 12.06 -5.16
C VAL A 139 11.96 13.48 -5.53
N VAL A 140 11.96 14.37 -4.54
CA VAL A 140 12.21 15.81 -4.78
C VAL A 140 13.62 16.17 -4.40
#